data_a9b5176f7cfe18d0e14b7e126cdb0668
#
_entry.id   a9b5176f7cfe18d0e14b7e126cdb0668
#
_cell.length_a   1.000
_cell.length_b   1.000
_cell.length_c   1.000
_cell.angle_alpha   90.00
_cell.angle_beta   90.00
_cell.angle_gamma   90.00
#
_symmetry.space_group_name_H-M   'P 1'
#
loop_
_entity.id
_entity.type
_entity.pdbx_description
1 polymer ?
#
loop_
_entity_poly.entity_id
_entity_poly.type
_entity_poly.pdbx_seq_one_letter_code
_entity_poly.pdbx_strand_id
1 'polypeptide(L)'
;MSAKREPANQAEIYPVREFTAHENAGKMPALPAMPSTDFTKYDQKLEFILRNAARIFAEKNYHSTTMRDISRATGVSLAGLYHYCKSKEELLFLIQDNCFGRVLERLEERLRDVDDPLSKLRIFIENHLSFFAANMAEMKVLSHEAESLAGELHTHVSTKKDKYTRLARRILKEIQQQQESKSQVDLTVATYALFGMMNWIYNWYDPQGKLKVAELVDNVTRLFLHGFVAGLPNKELDFAPRAGVEPLSVWRGSN
;
A
#
# COMPACT_ATOMS: atom_id res chain seq x y z
N MET A 1 21.79 2.24 -49.01
CA MET A 1 20.51 1.87 -48.35
C MET A 1 20.74 1.88 -46.85
N SER A 2 20.36 2.97 -46.20
CA SER A 2 20.64 3.22 -44.79
C SER A 2 19.36 2.96 -44.01
N ALA A 3 19.35 1.93 -43.13
CA ALA A 3 18.23 1.60 -42.28
C ALA A 3 18.24 2.54 -41.07
N LYS A 4 17.22 3.36 -40.96
CA LYS A 4 16.94 4.18 -39.79
C LYS A 4 16.47 3.25 -38.66
N ARG A 5 17.20 3.23 -37.54
CA ARG A 5 16.74 2.63 -36.27
C ARG A 5 15.80 3.64 -35.58
N GLU A 6 14.58 3.21 -35.31
CA GLU A 6 13.65 3.91 -34.42
C GLU A 6 14.15 3.88 -32.98
N PRO A 7 13.92 4.92 -32.17
CA PRO A 7 14.29 4.91 -30.75
C PRO A 7 13.30 4.07 -29.96
N ALA A 8 13.83 3.18 -29.12
CA ALA A 8 13.08 2.38 -28.19
C ALA A 8 12.34 3.25 -27.15
N ASN A 9 11.05 2.99 -27.01
CA ASN A 9 10.14 3.66 -26.09
C ASN A 9 10.49 3.27 -24.62
N GLN A 10 11.03 4.22 -23.86
CA GLN A 10 11.30 4.07 -22.41
C GLN A 10 10.04 4.44 -21.62
N ALA A 11 9.12 3.51 -21.46
CA ALA A 11 7.98 3.65 -20.57
C ALA A 11 7.57 2.28 -20.00
N GLU A 12 8.50 1.61 -19.32
CA GLU A 12 8.20 0.38 -18.57
C GLU A 12 8.82 0.45 -17.17
N ILE A 13 8.22 1.21 -16.27
CA ILE A 13 8.58 1.10 -14.85
C ILE A 13 7.45 0.50 -14.02
N TYR A 14 6.18 0.52 -14.47
CA TYR A 14 5.08 -0.26 -13.87
C TYR A 14 4.00 -0.54 -14.94
N PRO A 15 3.86 -1.77 -15.44
CA PRO A 15 2.79 -2.08 -16.39
C PRO A 15 1.44 -2.04 -15.68
N VAL A 16 0.60 -1.09 -16.08
CA VAL A 16 -0.85 -1.17 -15.83
C VAL A 16 -1.38 -2.27 -16.76
N ARG A 17 -1.46 -3.50 -16.29
CA ARG A 17 -2.17 -4.55 -17.02
C ARG A 17 -3.67 -4.30 -16.92
N GLU A 18 -4.27 -3.97 -18.05
CA GLU A 18 -5.72 -4.12 -18.22
C GLU A 18 -6.07 -5.61 -18.10
N PHE A 19 -6.81 -5.94 -17.06
CA PHE A 19 -7.24 -7.30 -16.80
C PHE A 19 -8.56 -7.55 -17.52
N THR A 20 -8.53 -8.25 -18.64
CA THR A 20 -9.70 -8.94 -19.20
C THR A 20 -9.96 -10.18 -18.38
N ALA A 21 -11.14 -10.23 -17.75
CA ALA A 21 -11.59 -11.38 -16.99
C ALA A 21 -11.72 -12.60 -17.91
N HIS A 22 -10.85 -13.61 -17.74
CA HIS A 22 -11.09 -14.95 -18.23
C HIS A 22 -11.62 -15.80 -17.08
N GLU A 23 -12.86 -16.29 -17.30
CA GLU A 23 -13.51 -17.33 -16.49
C GLU A 23 -12.67 -18.61 -16.50
N ASN A 24 -12.08 -18.94 -15.35
CA ASN A 24 -11.82 -20.32 -14.95
C ASN A 24 -11.73 -20.37 -13.43
N ALA A 25 -12.89 -20.49 -12.79
CA ALA A 25 -13.01 -20.70 -11.36
C ALA A 25 -12.74 -22.17 -11.03
N GLY A 26 -11.47 -22.54 -10.89
CA GLY A 26 -11.09 -23.74 -10.15
C GLY A 26 -11.44 -23.51 -8.67
N LYS A 27 -12.18 -24.45 -8.06
CA LYS A 27 -12.55 -24.42 -6.64
C LYS A 27 -11.28 -24.33 -5.77
N MET A 28 -11.00 -23.14 -5.23
CA MET A 28 -10.08 -22.97 -4.12
C MET A 28 -10.59 -23.76 -2.91
N PRO A 29 -9.72 -24.46 -2.15
CA PRO A 29 -10.09 -24.89 -0.82
C PRO A 29 -10.49 -23.64 -0.03
N ALA A 30 -11.68 -23.63 0.54
CA ALA A 30 -12.19 -22.52 1.33
C ALA A 30 -11.18 -22.23 2.46
N LEU A 31 -10.52 -21.07 2.39
CA LEU A 31 -9.82 -20.51 3.54
C LEU A 31 -10.87 -20.31 4.63
N PRO A 32 -10.61 -20.71 5.88
CA PRO A 32 -11.57 -20.56 6.95
C PRO A 32 -11.96 -19.07 7.05
N ALA A 33 -13.26 -18.79 6.87
CA ALA A 33 -13.82 -17.48 7.13
C ALA A 33 -13.50 -17.11 8.58
N MET A 34 -12.84 -15.98 8.79
CA MET A 34 -12.56 -15.47 10.14
C MET A 34 -13.90 -15.13 10.80
N PRO A 35 -14.29 -15.81 11.86
CA PRO A 35 -15.58 -15.54 12.52
C PRO A 35 -15.53 -14.23 13.29
N SER A 36 -16.63 -13.51 13.25
CA SER A 36 -16.92 -12.34 14.06
C SER A 36 -16.89 -12.68 15.56
N THR A 37 -16.12 -11.95 16.34
CA THR A 37 -16.26 -11.61 17.77
C THR A 37 -15.88 -12.60 18.88
N ASP A 38 -15.54 -13.85 18.64
CA ASP A 38 -14.90 -14.67 19.68
C ASP A 38 -13.50 -15.12 19.21
N PHE A 39 -12.48 -14.30 19.53
CA PHE A 39 -11.09 -14.67 19.31
C PHE A 39 -10.72 -15.92 20.09
N THR A 40 -10.57 -17.02 19.40
CA THR A 40 -10.13 -18.28 20.01
C THR A 40 -8.67 -18.17 20.46
N LYS A 41 -8.23 -19.06 21.35
CA LYS A 41 -6.80 -19.15 21.72
C LYS A 41 -5.91 -19.40 20.49
N TYR A 42 -6.43 -20.05 19.45
CA TYR A 42 -5.75 -20.27 18.19
C TYR A 42 -5.52 -18.94 17.46
N ASP A 43 -6.57 -18.13 17.32
CA ASP A 43 -6.49 -16.83 16.62
C ASP A 43 -5.53 -15.86 17.32
N GLN A 44 -5.58 -15.81 18.65
CA GLN A 44 -4.64 -15.01 19.45
C GLN A 44 -3.19 -15.44 19.24
N LYS A 45 -2.95 -16.75 19.20
CA LYS A 45 -1.60 -17.28 18.97
C LYS A 45 -1.12 -17.03 17.54
N LEU A 46 -2.00 -17.18 16.55
CA LEU A 46 -1.70 -16.86 15.16
C LEU A 46 -1.37 -15.37 15.02
N GLU A 47 -2.19 -14.46 15.56
CA GLU A 47 -1.91 -13.02 15.53
C GLU A 47 -0.56 -12.68 16.17
N PHE A 48 -0.23 -13.28 17.30
CA PHE A 48 1.06 -13.14 17.96
C PHE A 48 2.23 -13.59 17.05
N ILE A 49 2.08 -14.72 16.34
CA ILE A 49 3.07 -15.23 15.39
C ILE A 49 3.23 -14.26 14.21
N LEU A 50 2.14 -13.81 13.59
CA LEU A 50 2.14 -12.91 12.45
C LEU A 50 2.82 -11.57 12.77
N ARG A 51 2.49 -10.96 13.92
CA ARG A 51 3.09 -9.70 14.38
C ARG A 51 4.60 -9.82 14.60
N ASN A 52 5.07 -10.90 15.26
CA ASN A 52 6.49 -11.12 15.45
C ASN A 52 7.21 -11.43 14.15
N ALA A 53 6.60 -12.21 13.25
CA ALA A 53 7.16 -12.49 11.95
C ALA A 53 7.29 -11.22 11.09
N ALA A 54 6.28 -10.34 11.07
CA ALA A 54 6.33 -9.06 10.39
C ALA A 54 7.49 -8.20 10.92
N ARG A 55 7.69 -8.15 12.23
CA ARG A 55 8.82 -7.43 12.83
C ARG A 55 10.17 -7.97 12.35
N ILE A 56 10.36 -9.29 12.34
CA ILE A 56 11.60 -9.92 11.88
C ILE A 56 11.83 -9.69 10.38
N PHE A 57 10.78 -9.80 9.55
CA PHE A 57 10.87 -9.48 8.13
C PHE A 57 11.23 -8.01 7.89
N ALA A 58 10.68 -7.09 8.69
CA ALA A 58 11.00 -5.67 8.61
C ALA A 58 12.45 -5.36 9.04
N GLU A 59 13.00 -6.09 10.03
CA GLU A 59 14.37 -5.91 10.55
C GLU A 59 15.44 -6.57 9.67
N LYS A 60 15.22 -7.84 9.26
CA LYS A 60 16.23 -8.68 8.59
C LYS A 60 16.01 -8.86 7.10
N ASN A 61 14.92 -8.34 6.54
CA ASN A 61 14.33 -8.66 5.23
C ASN A 61 13.76 -10.08 5.15
N TYR A 62 12.72 -10.24 4.36
CA TYR A 62 12.03 -11.53 4.16
C TYR A 62 12.98 -12.61 3.66
N HIS A 63 13.78 -12.32 2.62
CA HIS A 63 14.64 -13.33 1.99
C HIS A 63 15.71 -13.87 2.96
N SER A 64 16.27 -13.04 3.80
CA SER A 64 17.30 -13.38 4.79
C SER A 64 16.74 -14.06 6.06
N THR A 65 15.43 -14.05 6.25
CA THR A 65 14.78 -14.64 7.44
C THR A 65 14.43 -16.10 7.21
N THR A 66 14.65 -16.93 8.22
CA THR A 66 14.30 -18.36 8.22
C THR A 66 13.16 -18.65 9.21
N MET A 67 12.44 -19.76 9.04
CA MET A 67 11.45 -20.24 10.01
C MET A 67 12.06 -20.47 11.41
N ARG A 68 13.35 -20.79 11.48
CA ARG A 68 14.08 -20.90 12.77
C ARG A 68 14.26 -19.56 13.47
N ASP A 69 14.48 -18.48 12.70
CA ASP A 69 14.55 -17.13 13.28
C ASP A 69 13.20 -16.73 13.89
N ILE A 70 12.10 -17.02 13.18
CA ILE A 70 10.74 -16.77 13.66
C ILE A 70 10.42 -17.63 14.90
N SER A 71 10.79 -18.91 14.88
CA SER A 71 10.66 -19.82 16.03
C SER A 71 11.36 -19.25 17.28
N ARG A 72 12.58 -18.78 17.11
CA ARG A 72 13.40 -18.17 18.17
C ARG A 72 12.78 -16.90 18.72
N ALA A 73 12.28 -16.02 17.84
CA ALA A 73 11.68 -14.75 18.23
C ALA A 73 10.31 -14.89 18.90
N THR A 74 9.53 -15.90 18.51
CA THR A 74 8.19 -16.14 19.06
C THR A 74 8.19 -17.06 20.27
N GLY A 75 9.30 -17.79 20.52
CA GLY A 75 9.33 -18.88 21.49
C GLY A 75 8.45 -20.08 21.11
N VAL A 76 7.91 -20.12 19.88
CA VAL A 76 7.11 -21.21 19.35
C VAL A 76 8.04 -22.21 18.67
N SER A 77 7.94 -23.50 18.98
CA SER A 77 8.74 -24.54 18.31
C SER A 77 8.50 -24.55 16.79
N LEU A 78 9.46 -25.03 16.01
CA LEU A 78 9.28 -25.18 14.56
C LEU A 78 8.03 -26.01 14.21
N ALA A 79 7.81 -27.11 14.90
CA ALA A 79 6.61 -27.93 14.72
C ALA A 79 5.33 -27.14 15.03
N GLY A 80 5.38 -26.32 16.09
CA GLY A 80 4.28 -25.43 16.45
C GLY A 80 4.02 -24.34 15.41
N LEU A 81 5.07 -23.77 14.78
CA LEU A 81 4.89 -22.81 13.67
C LEU A 81 4.24 -23.47 12.46
N TYR A 82 4.71 -24.68 12.09
CA TYR A 82 4.14 -25.42 10.96
C TYR A 82 2.69 -25.90 11.18
N HIS A 83 2.19 -25.84 12.41
CA HIS A 83 0.77 -26.02 12.68
C HIS A 83 -0.08 -24.81 12.23
N TYR A 84 0.50 -23.60 12.20
CA TYR A 84 -0.19 -22.36 11.79
C TYR A 84 0.06 -21.97 10.32
N CYS A 85 1.23 -22.30 9.76
CA CYS A 85 1.60 -21.98 8.38
C CYS A 85 2.55 -23.05 7.83
N LYS A 86 2.34 -23.46 6.59
CA LYS A 86 3.12 -24.53 5.94
C LYS A 86 4.49 -24.07 5.44
N SER A 87 4.67 -22.77 5.24
CA SER A 87 5.90 -22.19 4.69
C SER A 87 6.11 -20.74 5.16
N LYS A 88 7.31 -20.23 4.91
CA LYS A 88 7.63 -18.81 5.09
C LYS A 88 6.80 -17.93 4.16
N GLU A 89 6.53 -18.39 2.94
CA GLU A 89 5.72 -17.70 1.95
C GLU A 89 4.24 -17.61 2.42
N GLU A 90 3.68 -18.71 2.94
CA GLU A 90 2.32 -18.68 3.51
C GLU A 90 2.24 -17.73 4.72
N LEU A 91 3.29 -17.67 5.53
CA LEU A 91 3.35 -16.71 6.64
C LEU A 91 3.37 -15.25 6.15
N LEU A 92 4.14 -14.96 5.10
CA LEU A 92 4.13 -13.64 4.45
C LEU A 92 2.75 -13.32 3.87
N PHE A 93 2.13 -14.28 3.20
CA PHE A 93 0.76 -14.15 2.69
C PHE A 93 -0.23 -13.81 3.80
N LEU A 94 -0.22 -14.56 4.91
CA LEU A 94 -1.12 -14.33 6.04
C LEU A 94 -0.93 -12.92 6.66
N ILE A 95 0.31 -12.42 6.72
CA ILE A 95 0.59 -11.05 7.19
C ILE A 95 -0.05 -10.04 6.23
N GLN A 96 0.20 -10.16 4.93
CA GLN A 96 -0.32 -9.21 3.94
C GLN A 96 -1.85 -9.29 3.83
N ASP A 97 -2.40 -10.49 3.81
CA ASP A 97 -3.85 -10.74 3.73
C ASP A 97 -4.61 -10.17 4.93
N ASN A 98 -4.10 -10.40 6.14
CA ASN A 98 -4.67 -9.86 7.37
C ASN A 98 -4.62 -8.32 7.39
N CYS A 99 -3.51 -7.71 6.98
CA CYS A 99 -3.37 -6.24 6.95
C CYS A 99 -4.36 -5.61 5.97
N PHE A 100 -4.39 -6.09 4.71
CA PHE A 100 -5.33 -5.56 3.71
C PHE A 100 -6.78 -5.87 4.07
N GLY A 101 -7.07 -7.03 4.64
CA GLY A 101 -8.40 -7.38 5.13
C GLY A 101 -8.89 -6.38 6.17
N ARG A 102 -8.12 -6.19 7.24
CA ARG A 102 -8.51 -5.31 8.36
C ARG A 102 -8.61 -3.83 7.97
N VAL A 103 -7.66 -3.33 7.16
CA VAL A 103 -7.70 -1.92 6.74
C VAL A 103 -8.87 -1.63 5.83
N LEU A 104 -9.25 -2.58 4.95
CA LEU A 104 -10.42 -2.47 4.08
C LEU A 104 -11.73 -2.54 4.87
N GLU A 105 -11.90 -3.58 5.68
CA GLU A 105 -13.11 -3.79 6.48
C GLU A 105 -13.42 -2.57 7.34
N ARG A 106 -12.42 -2.10 8.10
CA ARG A 106 -12.55 -0.88 8.91
C ARG A 106 -12.90 0.35 8.09
N LEU A 107 -12.31 0.51 6.90
CA LEU A 107 -12.59 1.63 6.03
C LEU A 107 -14.01 1.58 5.48
N GLU A 108 -14.47 0.42 4.99
CA GLU A 108 -15.81 0.23 4.47
C GLU A 108 -16.88 0.50 5.53
N GLU A 109 -16.65 0.06 6.77
CA GLU A 109 -17.52 0.36 7.90
C GLU A 109 -17.61 1.88 8.17
N ARG A 110 -16.47 2.57 8.22
CA ARG A 110 -16.41 4.02 8.48
C ARG A 110 -16.99 4.89 7.36
N LEU A 111 -17.04 4.38 6.13
CA LEU A 111 -17.58 5.10 4.97
C LEU A 111 -19.07 4.83 4.74
N ARG A 112 -19.72 3.91 5.47
CA ARG A 112 -21.06 3.39 5.16
C ARG A 112 -22.12 4.47 4.98
N ASP A 113 -22.17 5.46 5.88
CA ASP A 113 -23.19 6.50 5.90
C ASP A 113 -22.61 7.90 5.66
N VAL A 114 -21.51 7.97 4.91
CA VAL A 114 -20.82 9.23 4.61
C VAL A 114 -21.04 9.56 3.14
N ASP A 115 -21.71 10.68 2.85
CA ASP A 115 -21.99 11.11 1.47
C ASP A 115 -20.98 12.12 0.95
N ASP A 116 -20.51 13.05 1.80
CA ASP A 116 -19.58 14.10 1.40
C ASP A 116 -18.19 13.56 1.00
N PRO A 117 -17.73 13.77 -0.26
CA PRO A 117 -16.46 13.22 -0.73
C PRO A 117 -15.22 13.74 0.00
N LEU A 118 -15.22 14.97 0.51
CA LEU A 118 -14.10 15.49 1.29
C LEU A 118 -14.00 14.80 2.65
N SER A 119 -15.14 14.54 3.28
CA SER A 119 -15.23 13.74 4.50
C SER A 119 -14.77 12.30 4.27
N LYS A 120 -15.18 11.68 3.14
CA LYS A 120 -14.69 10.36 2.75
C LYS A 120 -13.16 10.33 2.60
N LEU A 121 -12.58 11.34 1.95
CA LEU A 121 -11.13 11.42 1.78
C LEU A 121 -10.41 11.56 3.13
N ARG A 122 -10.91 12.41 4.01
CA ARG A 122 -10.35 12.56 5.36
C ARG A 122 -10.40 11.24 6.14
N ILE A 123 -11.54 10.54 6.10
CA ILE A 123 -11.70 9.23 6.72
C ILE A 123 -10.73 8.21 6.12
N PHE A 124 -10.54 8.22 4.80
CA PHE A 124 -9.59 7.35 4.12
C PHE A 124 -8.16 7.58 4.60
N ILE A 125 -7.70 8.83 4.62
CA ILE A 125 -6.36 9.22 5.10
C ILE A 125 -6.19 8.83 6.58
N GLU A 126 -7.15 9.16 7.41
CA GLU A 126 -7.12 8.83 8.84
C GLU A 126 -7.09 7.32 9.09
N ASN A 127 -7.93 6.56 8.37
CA ASN A 127 -7.95 5.11 8.49
C ASN A 127 -6.60 4.49 8.12
N HIS A 128 -6.01 4.95 7.02
CA HIS A 128 -4.70 4.48 6.54
C HIS A 128 -3.59 4.82 7.54
N LEU A 129 -3.42 6.09 7.86
CA LEU A 129 -2.33 6.55 8.72
C LEU A 129 -2.43 6.01 10.14
N SER A 130 -3.64 5.97 10.72
CA SER A 130 -3.84 5.42 12.08
C SER A 130 -3.58 3.92 12.13
N PHE A 131 -4.01 3.17 11.10
CA PHE A 131 -3.78 1.73 11.05
C PHE A 131 -2.28 1.43 10.95
N PHE A 132 -1.58 2.07 10.02
CA PHE A 132 -0.18 1.78 9.78
C PHE A 132 0.77 2.41 10.82
N ALA A 133 0.42 3.54 11.43
CA ALA A 133 1.17 4.06 12.57
C ALA A 133 1.18 3.10 13.77
N ALA A 134 0.11 2.30 13.93
CA ALA A 134 0.05 1.25 14.94
C ALA A 134 0.69 -0.08 14.48
N ASN A 135 1.00 -0.25 13.18
CA ASN A 135 1.47 -1.49 12.56
C ASN A 135 2.64 -1.20 11.58
N MET A 136 3.68 -0.50 12.06
CA MET A 136 4.79 -0.01 11.22
C MET A 136 5.63 -1.14 10.60
N ALA A 137 5.81 -2.24 11.30
CA ALA A 137 6.54 -3.40 10.79
C ALA A 137 5.78 -4.05 9.62
N GLU A 138 4.48 -4.23 9.77
CA GLU A 138 3.59 -4.73 8.74
C GLU A 138 3.58 -3.79 7.53
N MET A 139 3.50 -2.48 7.74
CA MET A 139 3.56 -1.50 6.65
C MET A 139 4.87 -1.62 5.85
N LYS A 140 6.00 -1.75 6.54
CA LYS A 140 7.29 -1.95 5.88
C LYS A 140 7.31 -3.24 5.06
N VAL A 141 6.77 -4.34 5.60
CA VAL A 141 6.64 -5.61 4.88
C VAL A 141 5.76 -5.46 3.64
N LEU A 142 4.58 -4.81 3.76
CA LEU A 142 3.70 -4.58 2.62
C LEU A 142 4.35 -3.73 1.52
N SER A 143 5.21 -2.78 1.90
CA SER A 143 5.89 -1.88 0.96
C SER A 143 7.06 -2.54 0.25
N HIS A 144 7.81 -3.42 0.93
CA HIS A 144 9.05 -4.01 0.39
C HIS A 144 8.86 -5.39 -0.21
N GLU A 145 7.89 -6.17 0.28
CA GLU A 145 7.71 -7.57 -0.06
C GLU A 145 6.44 -7.82 -0.89
N ALA A 146 5.97 -6.78 -1.59
CA ALA A 146 4.77 -6.88 -2.43
C ALA A 146 4.90 -7.93 -3.54
N GLU A 147 6.11 -8.06 -4.10
CA GLU A 147 6.43 -8.97 -5.21
C GLU A 147 7.04 -10.30 -4.73
N SER A 148 7.15 -10.52 -3.41
CA SER A 148 7.75 -11.75 -2.84
C SER A 148 6.77 -12.93 -2.75
N LEU A 149 5.49 -12.71 -3.06
CA LEU A 149 4.48 -13.75 -3.22
C LEU A 149 4.35 -14.15 -4.68
N ALA A 150 4.02 -15.42 -4.94
CA ALA A 150 3.80 -15.93 -6.28
C ALA A 150 2.42 -16.60 -6.47
N GLY A 151 2.01 -16.80 -7.72
CA GLY A 151 0.81 -17.57 -8.08
C GLY A 151 -0.48 -17.06 -7.44
N GLU A 152 -1.25 -17.97 -6.87
CA GLU A 152 -2.57 -17.66 -6.29
C GLU A 152 -2.49 -16.75 -5.05
N LEU A 153 -1.45 -16.90 -4.23
CA LEU A 153 -1.24 -16.06 -3.05
C LEU A 153 -1.03 -14.59 -3.42
N HIS A 154 -0.20 -14.35 -4.44
CA HIS A 154 0.00 -13.01 -5.01
C HIS A 154 -1.32 -12.45 -5.55
N THR A 155 -2.06 -13.22 -6.36
CA THR A 155 -3.32 -12.80 -6.96
C THR A 155 -4.35 -12.42 -5.89
N HIS A 156 -4.45 -13.19 -4.82
CA HIS A 156 -5.37 -12.93 -3.72
C HIS A 156 -5.08 -11.59 -3.03
N VAL A 157 -3.83 -11.35 -2.65
CA VAL A 157 -3.41 -10.10 -1.99
C VAL A 157 -3.55 -8.91 -2.93
N SER A 158 -3.15 -9.06 -4.20
CA SER A 158 -3.27 -8.01 -5.22
C SER A 158 -4.71 -7.59 -5.43
N THR A 159 -5.66 -8.51 -5.40
CA THR A 159 -7.10 -8.20 -5.50
C THR A 159 -7.56 -7.27 -4.39
N LYS A 160 -7.13 -7.50 -3.13
CA LYS A 160 -7.45 -6.63 -1.99
C LYS A 160 -6.79 -5.26 -2.12
N LYS A 161 -5.50 -5.23 -2.51
CA LYS A 161 -4.74 -4.01 -2.77
C LYS A 161 -5.40 -3.15 -3.84
N ASP A 162 -5.83 -3.78 -4.94
CA ASP A 162 -6.53 -3.11 -6.02
C ASP A 162 -7.89 -2.57 -5.59
N LYS A 163 -8.65 -3.32 -4.78
CA LYS A 163 -9.91 -2.84 -4.20
C LYS A 163 -9.68 -1.58 -3.38
N TYR A 164 -8.64 -1.57 -2.53
CA TYR A 164 -8.26 -0.42 -1.71
C TYR A 164 -7.87 0.79 -2.57
N THR A 165 -7.08 0.59 -3.60
CA THR A 165 -6.65 1.63 -4.55
C THR A 165 -7.83 2.19 -5.34
N ARG A 166 -8.73 1.33 -5.85
CA ARG A 166 -9.95 1.76 -6.55
C ARG A 166 -10.88 2.59 -5.67
N LEU A 167 -10.96 2.28 -4.37
CA LEU A 167 -11.76 3.05 -3.43
C LEU A 167 -11.21 4.48 -3.27
N ALA A 168 -9.90 4.65 -3.09
CA ALA A 168 -9.27 5.96 -3.06
C ALA A 168 -9.54 6.75 -4.35
N ARG A 169 -9.32 6.10 -5.51
CA ARG A 169 -9.55 6.73 -6.81
C ARG A 169 -11.00 7.17 -7.02
N ARG A 170 -11.96 6.39 -6.54
CA ARG A 170 -13.39 6.73 -6.59
C ARG A 170 -13.68 8.01 -5.78
N ILE A 171 -13.18 8.08 -4.54
CA ILE A 171 -13.35 9.25 -3.69
C ILE A 171 -12.76 10.50 -4.36
N LEU A 172 -11.56 10.41 -4.92
CA LEU A 172 -10.92 11.51 -5.63
C LEU A 172 -11.71 11.95 -6.86
N LYS A 173 -12.29 11.00 -7.59
CA LYS A 173 -13.17 11.28 -8.73
C LYS A 173 -14.44 12.01 -8.30
N GLU A 174 -15.07 11.58 -7.20
CA GLU A 174 -16.24 12.24 -6.62
C GLU A 174 -15.92 13.70 -6.25
N ILE A 175 -14.75 13.98 -5.65
CA ILE A 175 -14.30 15.34 -5.34
C ILE A 175 -14.14 16.18 -6.60
N GLN A 176 -13.49 15.66 -7.64
CA GLN A 176 -13.32 16.40 -8.90
C GLN A 176 -14.66 16.74 -9.56
N GLN A 177 -15.62 15.83 -9.51
CA GLN A 177 -16.95 16.04 -10.09
C GLN A 177 -17.77 17.06 -9.31
N GLN A 178 -17.68 17.07 -7.97
CA GLN A 178 -18.48 17.94 -7.12
C GLN A 178 -18.00 19.40 -7.13
N GLN A 179 -16.69 19.61 -7.27
CA GLN A 179 -16.11 20.96 -7.18
C GLN A 179 -16.12 21.73 -8.50
N GLU A 180 -16.72 21.20 -9.59
CA GLU A 180 -16.56 21.74 -10.95
C GLU A 180 -15.09 22.11 -11.24
N SER A 181 -14.21 21.41 -10.55
CA SER A 181 -12.80 21.75 -10.45
C SER A 181 -12.16 21.69 -11.83
N LYS A 182 -11.65 22.80 -12.28
CA LYS A 182 -10.73 22.88 -13.43
C LYS A 182 -9.38 22.19 -13.12
N SER A 183 -9.32 21.40 -12.03
CA SER A 183 -8.12 20.64 -11.71
C SER A 183 -7.81 19.68 -12.85
N GLN A 184 -6.75 19.97 -13.56
CA GLN A 184 -6.23 19.14 -14.67
C GLN A 184 -5.37 17.98 -14.15
N VAL A 185 -5.34 17.75 -12.84
CA VAL A 185 -4.54 16.66 -12.26
C VAL A 185 -5.16 15.33 -12.63
N ASP A 186 -4.39 14.49 -13.30
CA ASP A 186 -4.80 13.12 -13.61
C ASP A 186 -5.11 12.32 -12.34
N LEU A 187 -6.21 11.58 -12.35
CA LEU A 187 -6.66 10.80 -11.19
C LEU A 187 -5.67 9.72 -10.78
N THR A 188 -4.92 9.16 -11.72
CA THR A 188 -3.90 8.16 -11.43
C THR A 188 -2.75 8.82 -10.67
N VAL A 189 -2.28 9.97 -11.17
CA VAL A 189 -1.23 10.77 -10.48
C VAL A 189 -1.69 11.15 -9.08
N ALA A 190 -2.89 11.70 -8.93
CA ALA A 190 -3.44 12.08 -7.62
C ALA A 190 -3.54 10.89 -6.66
N THR A 191 -4.00 9.74 -7.16
CA THR A 191 -4.13 8.51 -6.34
C THR A 191 -2.77 8.04 -5.85
N TYR A 192 -1.79 7.92 -6.73
CA TYR A 192 -0.47 7.42 -6.34
C TYR A 192 0.37 8.45 -5.57
N ALA A 193 0.17 9.76 -5.80
CA ALA A 193 0.76 10.79 -4.96
C ALA A 193 0.24 10.70 -3.51
N LEU A 194 -1.07 10.51 -3.33
CA LEU A 194 -1.67 10.29 -2.01
C LEU A 194 -1.07 9.06 -1.32
N PHE A 195 -1.00 7.92 -2.01
CA PHE A 195 -0.36 6.73 -1.45
C PHE A 195 1.12 6.92 -1.17
N GLY A 196 1.85 7.65 -2.02
CA GLY A 196 3.25 8.00 -1.78
C GLY A 196 3.45 8.77 -0.47
N MET A 197 2.60 9.77 -0.21
CA MET A 197 2.63 10.54 1.04
C MET A 197 2.32 9.65 2.26
N MET A 198 1.33 8.76 2.15
CA MET A 198 0.88 7.94 3.26
C MET A 198 1.76 6.71 3.51
N ASN A 199 2.25 6.06 2.44
CA ASN A 199 3.04 4.83 2.58
C ASN A 199 4.46 5.09 3.09
N TRP A 200 5.03 6.28 2.86
CA TRP A 200 6.42 6.55 3.22
C TRP A 200 6.66 6.79 4.72
N ILE A 201 5.59 6.85 5.55
CA ILE A 201 5.68 7.17 6.97
C ILE A 201 6.55 6.19 7.76
N TYR A 202 6.65 4.92 7.36
CA TYR A 202 7.48 3.92 8.04
C TYR A 202 8.99 4.27 8.04
N ASN A 203 9.43 5.23 7.22
CA ASN A 203 10.82 5.65 7.17
C ASN A 203 11.17 6.80 8.14
N TRP A 204 10.19 7.61 8.52
CA TRP A 204 10.49 8.86 9.24
C TRP A 204 9.55 9.16 10.41
N TYR A 205 8.33 8.59 10.42
CA TYR A 205 7.37 8.87 11.48
C TYR A 205 7.65 7.98 12.71
N ASP A 206 7.77 8.63 13.87
CA ASP A 206 7.89 7.95 15.16
C ASP A 206 6.56 8.04 15.93
N PRO A 207 5.82 6.92 16.09
CA PRO A 207 4.56 6.92 16.83
C PRO A 207 4.69 7.33 18.31
N GLN A 208 5.90 7.24 18.89
CA GLN A 208 6.20 7.67 20.25
C GLN A 208 6.74 9.11 20.30
N GLY A 209 6.93 9.73 19.13
CA GLY A 209 7.46 11.08 18.98
C GLY A 209 6.47 12.19 19.36
N LYS A 210 6.90 13.43 19.15
CA LYS A 210 6.08 14.62 19.45
C LYS A 210 4.89 14.75 18.54
N LEU A 211 5.04 14.45 17.25
CA LEU A 211 3.95 14.53 16.26
C LEU A 211 2.94 13.39 16.48
N LYS A 212 1.73 13.73 16.88
CA LYS A 212 0.67 12.75 17.10
C LYS A 212 0.01 12.34 15.78
N VAL A 213 -0.56 11.13 15.75
CA VAL A 213 -1.22 10.60 14.53
C VAL A 213 -2.33 11.53 14.02
N ALA A 214 -3.11 12.14 14.91
CA ALA A 214 -4.14 13.09 14.52
C ALA A 214 -3.56 14.32 13.80
N GLU A 215 -2.45 14.86 14.29
CA GLU A 215 -1.75 15.98 13.64
C GLU A 215 -1.13 15.56 12.31
N LEU A 216 -0.59 14.34 12.22
CA LEU A 216 -0.08 13.77 10.96
C LEU A 216 -1.22 13.69 9.92
N VAL A 217 -2.38 13.18 10.30
CA VAL A 217 -3.58 13.10 9.44
C VAL A 217 -3.98 14.48 8.95
N ASP A 218 -4.07 15.47 9.84
CA ASP A 218 -4.44 16.85 9.47
C ASP A 218 -3.42 17.48 8.50
N ASN A 219 -2.14 17.29 8.74
CA ASN A 219 -1.08 17.81 7.88
C ASN A 219 -1.09 17.15 6.49
N VAL A 220 -1.19 15.82 6.42
CA VAL A 220 -1.27 15.10 5.14
C VAL A 220 -2.53 15.50 4.37
N THR A 221 -3.68 15.61 5.04
CA THR A 221 -4.94 16.03 4.42
C THR A 221 -4.83 17.45 3.84
N ARG A 222 -4.28 18.39 4.61
CA ARG A 222 -4.08 19.78 4.15
C ARG A 222 -3.11 19.87 2.99
N LEU A 223 -1.95 19.21 3.08
CA LEU A 223 -0.95 19.20 2.02
C LEU A 223 -1.51 18.61 0.73
N PHE A 224 -2.29 17.54 0.83
CA PHE A 224 -2.88 16.91 -0.35
C PHE A 224 -3.97 17.79 -1.00
N LEU A 225 -4.90 18.34 -0.20
CA LEU A 225 -6.02 19.12 -0.72
C LEU A 225 -5.62 20.51 -1.23
N HIS A 226 -4.69 21.17 -0.55
CA HIS A 226 -4.36 22.57 -0.85
C HIS A 226 -2.98 22.76 -1.48
N GLY A 227 -2.13 21.72 -1.47
CA GLY A 227 -0.73 21.83 -1.86
C GLY A 227 0.11 22.59 -0.82
N PHE A 228 1.41 22.70 -1.08
CA PHE A 228 2.36 23.35 -0.18
C PHE A 228 2.30 24.89 -0.23
N VAL A 229 1.85 25.43 -1.34
CA VAL A 229 1.81 26.88 -1.64
C VAL A 229 0.41 27.44 -1.74
N ALA A 230 -0.56 26.87 -1.03
CA ALA A 230 -1.91 27.39 -0.95
C ALA A 230 -1.87 28.84 -0.40
N GLY A 231 -2.32 29.79 -1.23
CA GLY A 231 -2.29 31.22 -0.92
C GLY A 231 -1.33 32.04 -1.77
N LEU A 232 -0.45 31.44 -2.56
CA LEU A 232 0.18 32.19 -3.63
C LEU A 232 -0.89 32.55 -4.68
N PRO A 233 -0.92 33.82 -5.18
CA PRO A 233 -1.81 34.17 -6.28
C PRO A 233 -1.54 33.22 -7.42
N ASN A 234 -2.62 32.82 -8.10
CA ASN A 234 -2.62 31.90 -9.25
C ASN A 234 -1.84 32.56 -10.44
N LYS A 235 -0.57 32.88 -10.24
CA LYS A 235 0.36 33.05 -11.33
C LYS A 235 0.51 31.64 -11.88
N GLU A 236 0.05 31.46 -13.11
CA GLU A 236 0.38 30.29 -13.89
C GLU A 236 1.86 30.02 -13.68
N LEU A 237 2.17 28.93 -12.95
CA LEU A 237 3.53 28.46 -12.87
C LEU A 237 3.84 28.00 -14.29
N ASP A 238 4.52 28.86 -15.04
CA ASP A 238 5.00 28.53 -16.36
C ASP A 238 6.11 27.47 -16.22
N PHE A 239 5.67 26.22 -16.24
CA PHE A 239 6.56 25.06 -16.31
C PHE A 239 6.96 24.78 -17.76
N ALA A 240 7.20 25.82 -18.55
CA ALA A 240 7.77 25.61 -19.88
C ALA A 240 8.98 24.67 -19.73
N PRO A 241 9.02 23.53 -20.45
CA PRO A 241 10.15 22.62 -20.38
C PRO A 241 11.40 23.42 -20.72
N ARG A 242 12.35 23.52 -19.80
CA ARG A 242 13.63 24.15 -20.12
C ARG A 242 14.27 23.33 -21.24
N ALA A 243 14.30 23.90 -22.44
CA ALA A 243 14.99 23.29 -23.57
C ALA A 243 16.45 23.00 -23.15
N GLY A 244 16.90 21.76 -23.33
CA GLY A 244 18.30 21.38 -23.11
C GLY A 244 18.63 20.73 -21.78
N VAL A 245 17.65 20.36 -20.96
CA VAL A 245 17.94 19.50 -19.80
C VAL A 245 17.98 18.05 -20.28
N GLU A 246 19.18 17.55 -20.57
CA GLU A 246 19.38 16.13 -20.81
C GLU A 246 19.12 15.33 -19.51
N PRO A 247 18.51 14.12 -19.60
CA PRO A 247 18.36 13.26 -18.45
C PRO A 247 19.72 12.95 -17.84
N LEU A 248 19.91 13.28 -16.56
CA LEU A 248 21.12 12.91 -15.85
C LEU A 248 21.17 11.41 -15.67
N SER A 249 22.08 10.74 -16.36
CA SER A 249 22.39 9.32 -16.10
C SER A 249 23.23 9.21 -14.83
N VAL A 250 22.80 8.34 -13.90
CA VAL A 250 23.59 7.96 -12.72
C VAL A 250 24.85 7.21 -13.15
N TRP A 251 24.81 6.56 -14.30
CA TRP A 251 25.92 5.83 -14.86
C TRP A 251 26.62 6.67 -15.92
N ARG A 252 27.91 6.96 -15.73
CA ARG A 252 28.72 7.53 -16.81
C ARG A 252 28.76 6.52 -17.93
N GLY A 253 28.22 6.91 -19.09
CA GLY A 253 28.28 6.05 -20.28
C GLY A 253 29.72 5.64 -20.54
N SER A 254 29.96 4.35 -20.62
CA SER A 254 31.18 3.80 -21.19
C SER A 254 31.15 4.16 -22.67
N ASN A 255 32.02 5.05 -23.10
CA ASN A 255 32.36 5.22 -24.52
C ASN A 255 33.10 3.98 -24.99
#